data_17ca5d74a75fa6840cdff19ba030f674
#
_entry.id   17ca5d74a75fa6840cdff19ba030f674
#
_cell.length_a   1.000
_cell.length_b   1.000
_cell.length_c   1.000
_cell.angle_alpha   90.00
_cell.angle_beta   90.00
_cell.angle_gamma   90.00
#
_symmetry.space_group_name_H-M   'P 1'
#
loop_
_entity.id
_entity.type
_entity.pdbx_description
1 polymer ?
#
loop_
_entity_poly.entity_id
_entity_poly.type
_entity_poly.pdbx_seq_one_letter_code
_entity_poly.pdbx_strand_id
1 'polypeptide(L)'
;MGHVGVATATDIRDLVLRAREAQQRWKRSSFGDRARIIKRFHDLILERRDRVLDTIQSETGKSRRDALAEIVIVAGTARYYLANGERHLALKRRRAAVPLITSAEIVYKPHGVVGLITPWNYPFLLGIADALPALLAGNAVVTKPSELTPLSAVLARDLLVESGLDPNLALIVNGSGDTGAELIRHVDYIGFTGGTVTGRKVAITASERLIPYSLELGGKNPMVVLRGAPLAEAATGLLAGAFSNSGQTCISIERVYVEEAVYDQFAKQLAEKTSRLKLGWSKAWDVDMGSLISKAHADKVSSRIQQAVDAGARVLAGGKRRPDLGPSFVEPTVLTNVSDAMPISKEETFGPVVALYPVRSSEEAIARANDSEFGLNASVWAGTGTEAREIARRIDTGSAVINSTLLIYNSFDVPQGGVKYSGIGRRHGEHGILRYTQAQSIVSSIASGGGFDALLNRIRNERMARAVVAGLKVWRRIPWLR
;
A
#
# COMPACT_ATOMS: atom_id res chain seq x y z
N MET A 1 25.74 16.73 1.57
CA MET A 1 24.54 16.17 2.17
C MET A 1 23.92 17.23 3.07
N GLY A 2 22.65 17.60 2.86
CA GLY A 2 21.97 18.57 3.72
C GLY A 2 21.55 17.89 5.03
N HIS A 3 21.74 18.56 6.15
CA HIS A 3 21.18 18.15 7.41
C HIS A 3 19.74 18.64 7.50
N VAL A 4 18.80 17.75 7.78
CA VAL A 4 17.41 18.12 8.11
C VAL A 4 17.28 18.06 9.62
N GLY A 5 16.82 19.15 10.25
CA GLY A 5 16.65 19.21 11.70
C GLY A 5 15.66 18.15 12.22
N VAL A 6 15.93 17.60 13.39
CA VAL A 6 15.02 16.68 14.09
C VAL A 6 14.00 17.52 14.86
N ALA A 7 12.70 17.23 14.66
CA ALA A 7 11.62 17.94 15.31
C ALA A 7 11.48 17.50 16.79
N THR A 8 11.33 18.46 17.68
CA THR A 8 11.00 18.22 19.10
C THR A 8 9.49 17.96 19.26
N ALA A 9 9.07 17.46 20.43
CA ALA A 9 7.65 17.27 20.74
C ALA A 9 6.85 18.59 20.64
N THR A 10 7.45 19.72 21.05
CA THR A 10 6.84 21.04 20.93
C THR A 10 6.67 21.43 19.47
N ASP A 11 7.71 21.24 18.64
CA ASP A 11 7.63 21.52 17.20
C ASP A 11 6.50 20.71 16.54
N ILE A 12 6.37 19.44 16.87
CA ILE A 12 5.33 18.56 16.30
C ILE A 12 3.93 19.06 16.69
N ARG A 13 3.72 19.39 17.98
CA ARG A 13 2.44 19.93 18.43
C ARG A 13 2.08 21.21 17.70
N ASP A 14 3.02 22.16 17.60
CA ASP A 14 2.79 23.46 16.98
C ASP A 14 2.57 23.34 15.45
N LEU A 15 3.27 22.41 14.79
CA LEU A 15 3.04 22.05 13.39
C LEU A 15 1.62 21.50 13.18
N VAL A 16 1.16 20.58 14.04
CA VAL A 16 -0.18 20.02 13.93
C VAL A 16 -1.26 21.06 14.21
N LEU A 17 -1.04 22.00 15.14
CA LEU A 17 -1.97 23.10 15.38
C LEU A 17 -2.11 24.01 14.13
N ARG A 18 -1.01 24.41 13.50
CA ARG A 18 -1.04 25.16 12.25
C ARG A 18 -1.73 24.39 11.11
N ALA A 19 -1.47 23.09 11.01
CA ALA A 19 -2.15 22.23 10.04
C ALA A 19 -3.67 22.21 10.29
N ARG A 20 -4.10 22.13 11.55
CA ARG A 20 -5.50 22.12 11.93
C ARG A 20 -6.21 23.44 11.59
N GLU A 21 -5.58 24.58 11.84
CA GLU A 21 -6.12 25.90 11.46
C GLU A 21 -6.26 26.04 9.94
N ALA A 22 -5.24 25.64 9.16
CA ALA A 22 -5.32 25.63 7.71
C ALA A 22 -6.41 24.69 7.19
N GLN A 23 -6.55 23.52 7.80
CA GLN A 23 -7.56 22.53 7.45
C GLN A 23 -9.00 23.04 7.65
N GLN A 24 -9.26 23.87 8.68
CA GLN A 24 -10.61 24.45 8.88
C GLN A 24 -11.04 25.36 7.69
N ARG A 25 -10.09 26.02 7.02
CA ARG A 25 -10.35 26.77 5.78
C ARG A 25 -10.47 25.82 4.59
N TRP A 26 -9.53 24.85 4.48
CA TRP A 26 -9.43 23.91 3.37
C TRP A 26 -10.67 23.04 3.21
N LYS A 27 -11.26 22.51 4.28
CA LYS A 27 -12.46 21.68 4.23
C LYS A 27 -13.68 22.40 3.66
N ARG A 28 -13.69 23.75 3.64
CA ARG A 28 -14.77 24.56 3.09
C ARG A 28 -14.61 24.82 1.60
N SER A 29 -13.43 24.59 1.02
CA SER A 29 -13.21 24.72 -0.42
C SER A 29 -13.94 23.63 -1.19
N SER A 30 -14.28 23.91 -2.45
CA SER A 30 -14.90 22.92 -3.32
C SER A 30 -13.92 21.79 -3.68
N PHE A 31 -14.43 20.63 -4.11
CA PHE A 31 -13.58 19.58 -4.66
C PHE A 31 -12.77 20.11 -5.87
N GLY A 32 -13.42 20.91 -6.74
CA GLY A 32 -12.77 21.49 -7.91
C GLY A 32 -11.58 22.39 -7.58
N ASP A 33 -11.66 23.18 -6.50
CA ASP A 33 -10.53 24.02 -6.05
C ASP A 33 -9.35 23.16 -5.60
N ARG A 34 -9.62 22.12 -4.82
CA ARG A 34 -8.62 21.16 -4.37
C ARG A 34 -8.00 20.39 -5.55
N ALA A 35 -8.83 19.96 -6.47
CA ALA A 35 -8.42 19.22 -7.67
C ALA A 35 -7.53 20.05 -8.59
N ARG A 36 -7.75 21.37 -8.71
CA ARG A 36 -6.91 22.27 -9.52
C ARG A 36 -5.45 22.28 -9.03
N ILE A 37 -5.23 22.27 -7.72
CA ILE A 37 -3.91 22.23 -7.11
C ILE A 37 -3.25 20.87 -7.36
N ILE A 38 -3.97 19.77 -7.15
CA ILE A 38 -3.43 18.43 -7.40
C ILE A 38 -3.14 18.20 -8.89
N LYS A 39 -3.93 18.79 -9.79
CA LYS A 39 -3.65 18.76 -11.22
C LYS A 39 -2.35 19.49 -11.55
N ARG A 40 -2.13 20.68 -10.99
CA ARG A 40 -0.86 21.42 -11.19
C ARG A 40 0.33 20.67 -10.60
N PHE A 41 0.16 20.01 -9.46
CA PHE A 41 1.18 19.12 -8.88
C PHE A 41 1.53 17.97 -9.84
N HIS A 42 0.50 17.30 -10.39
CA HIS A 42 0.70 16.24 -11.39
C HIS A 42 1.55 16.75 -12.57
N ASP A 43 1.23 17.92 -13.11
CA ASP A 43 1.96 18.49 -14.24
C ASP A 43 3.42 18.84 -13.83
N LEU A 44 3.62 19.43 -12.63
CA LEU A 44 4.95 19.78 -12.11
C LEU A 44 5.87 18.59 -11.90
N ILE A 45 5.38 17.45 -11.39
CA ILE A 45 6.24 16.27 -11.22
C ILE A 45 6.75 15.72 -12.56
N LEU A 46 5.97 15.87 -13.63
CA LEU A 46 6.38 15.48 -14.98
C LEU A 46 7.35 16.51 -15.59
N GLU A 47 7.08 17.80 -15.42
CA GLU A 47 7.96 18.90 -15.85
C GLU A 47 9.32 18.85 -15.16
N ARG A 48 9.36 18.51 -13.85
CA ARG A 48 10.56 18.43 -13.02
C ARG A 48 11.11 17.01 -12.89
N ARG A 49 10.73 16.12 -13.80
CA ARG A 49 11.05 14.67 -13.77
C ARG A 49 12.51 14.40 -13.39
N ASP A 50 13.47 15.06 -14.02
CA ASP A 50 14.89 14.74 -13.81
C ASP A 50 15.36 15.14 -12.40
N ARG A 51 14.86 16.26 -11.85
CA ARG A 51 15.11 16.64 -10.45
C ARG A 51 14.56 15.62 -9.48
N VAL A 52 13.35 15.11 -9.73
CA VAL A 52 12.72 14.08 -8.89
C VAL A 52 13.52 12.79 -8.95
N LEU A 53 13.88 12.33 -10.16
CA LEU A 53 14.69 11.13 -10.35
C LEU A 53 16.07 11.25 -9.66
N ASP A 54 16.75 12.36 -9.81
CA ASP A 54 18.06 12.60 -9.20
C ASP A 54 17.98 12.59 -7.67
N THR A 55 16.93 13.19 -7.10
CA THR A 55 16.71 13.18 -5.65
C THR A 55 16.48 11.77 -5.14
N ILE A 56 15.57 11.01 -5.76
CA ILE A 56 15.28 9.63 -5.37
C ILE A 56 16.55 8.78 -5.44
N GLN A 57 17.29 8.85 -6.54
CA GLN A 57 18.51 8.06 -6.71
C GLN A 57 19.60 8.41 -5.71
N SER A 58 19.76 9.70 -5.38
CA SER A 58 20.80 10.13 -4.43
C SER A 58 20.56 9.61 -3.01
N GLU A 59 19.30 9.43 -2.61
CA GLU A 59 18.94 8.93 -1.28
C GLU A 59 18.91 7.41 -1.20
N THR A 60 18.53 6.73 -2.30
CA THR A 60 18.23 5.30 -2.25
C THR A 60 19.24 4.41 -2.94
N GLY A 61 20.02 4.93 -3.86
CA GLY A 61 20.93 4.15 -4.70
C GLY A 61 20.26 3.26 -5.74
N LYS A 62 18.93 3.35 -5.92
CA LYS A 62 18.18 2.55 -6.90
C LYS A 62 18.50 2.91 -8.35
N SER A 63 18.15 2.03 -9.28
CA SER A 63 18.28 2.29 -10.71
C SER A 63 17.39 3.46 -11.17
N ARG A 64 17.73 4.09 -12.27
CA ARG A 64 16.93 5.18 -12.87
C ARG A 64 15.52 4.71 -13.23
N ARG A 65 15.40 3.45 -13.66
CA ARG A 65 14.11 2.80 -13.97
C ARG A 65 13.22 2.64 -12.75
N ASP A 66 13.79 2.18 -11.62
CA ASP A 66 13.05 2.03 -10.37
C ASP A 66 12.63 3.38 -9.77
N ALA A 67 13.47 4.42 -9.95
CA ALA A 67 13.11 5.79 -9.57
C ALA A 67 11.96 6.34 -10.42
N LEU A 68 11.95 6.05 -11.74
CA LEU A 68 10.85 6.46 -12.62
C LEU A 68 9.52 5.82 -12.24
N ALA A 69 9.53 4.58 -11.76
CA ALA A 69 8.31 3.91 -11.31
C ALA A 69 7.58 4.70 -10.21
N GLU A 70 8.31 5.40 -9.33
CA GLU A 70 7.69 6.25 -8.30
C GLU A 70 6.91 7.41 -8.93
N ILE A 71 7.48 8.08 -9.92
CA ILE A 71 6.80 9.18 -10.65
C ILE A 71 5.55 8.67 -11.35
N VAL A 72 5.64 7.53 -12.05
CA VAL A 72 4.53 6.93 -12.80
C VAL A 72 3.35 6.61 -11.87
N ILE A 73 3.63 6.02 -10.72
CA ILE A 73 2.59 5.63 -9.76
C ILE A 73 1.97 6.87 -9.10
N VAL A 74 2.77 7.88 -8.72
CA VAL A 74 2.24 9.14 -8.16
C VAL A 74 1.37 9.87 -9.17
N ALA A 75 1.82 9.99 -10.43
CA ALA A 75 1.04 10.61 -11.49
C ALA A 75 -0.27 9.84 -11.77
N GLY A 76 -0.20 8.51 -11.80
CA GLY A 76 -1.37 7.65 -11.95
C GLY A 76 -2.37 7.81 -10.80
N THR A 77 -1.88 7.86 -9.56
CA THR A 77 -2.71 8.10 -8.36
C THR A 77 -3.40 9.46 -8.43
N ALA A 78 -2.65 10.52 -8.75
CA ALA A 78 -3.21 11.87 -8.92
C ALA A 78 -4.31 11.86 -9.99
N ARG A 79 -4.02 11.33 -11.20
CA ARG A 79 -4.98 11.23 -12.31
C ARG A 79 -6.24 10.47 -11.92
N TYR A 80 -6.09 9.35 -11.21
CA TYR A 80 -7.23 8.54 -10.80
C TYR A 80 -8.17 9.32 -9.87
N TYR A 81 -7.64 9.96 -8.82
CA TYR A 81 -8.48 10.70 -7.87
C TYR A 81 -8.99 12.03 -8.40
N LEU A 82 -8.30 12.66 -9.35
CA LEU A 82 -8.83 13.81 -10.08
C LEU A 82 -10.09 13.45 -10.88
N ALA A 83 -10.11 12.26 -11.49
CA ALA A 83 -11.23 11.79 -12.30
C ALA A 83 -12.40 11.21 -11.47
N ASN A 84 -12.12 10.61 -10.30
CA ASN A 84 -13.09 9.78 -9.58
C ASN A 84 -13.37 10.27 -8.15
N GLY A 85 -12.50 11.10 -7.57
CA GLY A 85 -12.55 11.45 -6.15
C GLY A 85 -13.83 12.17 -5.76
N GLU A 86 -14.36 13.06 -6.59
CA GLU A 86 -15.63 13.75 -6.34
C GLU A 86 -16.79 12.77 -6.23
N ARG A 87 -16.87 11.82 -7.15
CA ARG A 87 -17.89 10.76 -7.14
C ARG A 87 -17.81 9.89 -5.88
N HIS A 88 -16.58 9.55 -5.44
CA HIS A 88 -16.39 8.75 -4.25
C HIS A 88 -16.80 9.49 -2.97
N LEU A 89 -16.54 10.79 -2.90
CA LEU A 89 -16.88 11.65 -1.76
C LEU A 89 -18.31 12.19 -1.81
N ALA A 90 -19.02 12.00 -2.91
CA ALA A 90 -20.40 12.50 -3.06
C ALA A 90 -21.32 11.88 -2.01
N LEU A 91 -22.33 12.67 -1.61
CA LEU A 91 -23.42 12.22 -0.77
C LEU A 91 -24.08 10.98 -1.37
N LYS A 92 -24.26 9.94 -0.55
CA LYS A 92 -24.91 8.69 -0.96
C LYS A 92 -26.29 8.57 -0.33
N ARG A 93 -27.32 8.65 -1.15
CA ARG A 93 -28.68 8.33 -0.70
C ARG A 93 -28.80 6.85 -0.41
N ARG A 94 -29.49 6.50 0.67
CA ARG A 94 -29.75 5.14 1.13
C ARG A 94 -31.23 4.91 1.34
N ARG A 95 -31.63 3.64 1.41
CA ARG A 95 -32.99 3.27 1.77
C ARG A 95 -33.23 3.67 3.24
N ALA A 96 -34.34 4.30 3.49
CA ALA A 96 -34.75 4.68 4.83
C ALA A 96 -35.83 3.71 5.37
N ALA A 97 -36.10 3.80 6.66
CA ALA A 97 -36.96 2.83 7.36
C ALA A 97 -38.40 2.77 6.81
N VAL A 98 -38.99 3.91 6.44
CA VAL A 98 -40.34 3.98 5.91
C VAL A 98 -40.30 4.75 4.58
N PRO A 99 -40.51 4.10 3.43
CA PRO A 99 -40.55 4.77 2.14
C PRO A 99 -41.54 5.94 2.11
N LEU A 100 -41.21 6.99 1.37
CA LEU A 100 -41.98 8.22 1.21
C LEU A 100 -42.09 9.10 2.46
N ILE A 101 -41.89 8.58 3.66
CA ILE A 101 -42.01 9.30 4.94
C ILE A 101 -40.63 9.61 5.52
N THR A 102 -39.64 8.74 5.28
CA THR A 102 -38.28 8.91 5.80
C THR A 102 -37.24 8.97 4.67
N SER A 103 -36.16 9.70 4.88
CA SER A 103 -35.00 9.68 3.99
C SER A 103 -33.75 9.34 4.78
N ALA A 104 -32.76 8.72 4.11
CA ALA A 104 -31.48 8.42 4.69
C ALA A 104 -30.35 8.75 3.69
N GLU A 105 -29.32 9.40 4.19
CA GLU A 105 -28.15 9.75 3.40
C GLU A 105 -26.86 9.59 4.20
N ILE A 106 -25.75 9.37 3.49
CA ILE A 106 -24.41 9.32 4.04
C ILE A 106 -23.62 10.50 3.49
N VAL A 107 -23.03 11.27 4.39
CA VAL A 107 -22.12 12.37 4.08
C VAL A 107 -20.73 12.01 4.58
N TYR A 108 -19.72 12.25 3.76
CA TYR A 108 -18.32 11.99 4.10
C TYR A 108 -17.64 13.29 4.55
N LYS A 109 -17.13 13.33 5.78
CA LYS A 109 -16.43 14.47 6.36
C LYS A 109 -14.95 14.13 6.57
N PRO A 110 -14.00 15.06 6.29
CA PRO A 110 -12.59 14.82 6.58
C PRO A 110 -12.36 14.55 8.08
N HIS A 111 -11.37 13.72 8.40
CA HIS A 111 -10.95 13.49 9.78
C HIS A 111 -10.41 14.78 10.43
N GLY A 112 -9.63 15.56 9.69
CA GLY A 112 -8.95 16.75 10.17
C GLY A 112 -7.49 16.79 9.77
N VAL A 113 -6.58 16.44 10.66
CA VAL A 113 -5.14 16.30 10.38
C VAL A 113 -4.77 14.83 10.27
N VAL A 114 -4.28 14.44 9.12
CA VAL A 114 -3.79 13.08 8.82
C VAL A 114 -2.29 13.01 9.05
N GLY A 115 -1.83 12.10 9.91
CA GLY A 115 -0.43 11.73 10.04
C GLY A 115 -0.07 10.61 9.06
N LEU A 116 1.07 10.74 8.38
CA LEU A 116 1.63 9.68 7.55
C LEU A 116 3.06 9.36 8.01
N ILE A 117 3.34 8.10 8.36
CA ILE A 117 4.69 7.63 8.68
C ILE A 117 5.11 6.71 7.55
N THR A 118 6.17 7.09 6.82
CA THR A 118 6.54 6.46 5.56
C THR A 118 7.98 5.91 5.57
N PRO A 119 8.22 4.78 4.90
CA PRO A 119 9.52 4.13 4.84
C PRO A 119 10.43 4.72 3.76
N TRP A 120 11.64 4.19 3.68
CA TRP A 120 12.72 4.63 2.82
C TRP A 120 12.73 4.01 1.41
N ASN A 121 11.99 2.93 1.18
CA ASN A 121 12.16 2.13 -0.05
C ASN A 121 11.57 2.76 -1.31
N TYR A 122 10.49 3.53 -1.18
CA TYR A 122 9.88 4.33 -2.25
C TYR A 122 9.56 5.72 -1.68
N PRO A 123 10.60 6.54 -1.40
CA PRO A 123 10.44 7.72 -0.56
C PRO A 123 9.59 8.83 -1.17
N PHE A 124 9.67 9.04 -2.49
CA PHE A 124 8.83 10.01 -3.19
C PHE A 124 7.39 9.50 -3.28
N LEU A 125 7.20 8.26 -3.73
CA LEU A 125 5.88 7.66 -3.87
C LEU A 125 5.14 7.59 -2.52
N LEU A 126 5.72 6.96 -1.52
CA LEU A 126 5.06 6.76 -0.24
C LEU A 126 4.98 8.04 0.60
N GLY A 127 5.86 9.00 0.34
CA GLY A 127 5.82 10.33 0.95
C GLY A 127 4.64 11.18 0.52
N ILE A 128 4.03 10.90 -0.64
CA ILE A 128 3.01 11.79 -1.21
C ILE A 128 1.74 11.09 -1.71
N ALA A 129 1.81 9.85 -2.21
CA ALA A 129 0.66 9.22 -2.86
C ALA A 129 -0.57 9.09 -1.93
N ASP A 130 -0.34 8.84 -0.65
CA ASP A 130 -1.40 8.77 0.37
C ASP A 130 -1.88 10.17 0.80
N ALA A 131 -1.04 11.20 0.68
CA ALA A 131 -1.42 12.58 0.96
C ALA A 131 -2.38 13.16 -0.09
N LEU A 132 -2.29 12.74 -1.36
CA LEU A 132 -3.15 13.26 -2.44
C LEU A 132 -4.64 13.01 -2.17
N PRO A 133 -5.13 11.76 -1.93
CA PRO A 133 -6.52 11.52 -1.60
C PRO A 133 -6.92 12.14 -0.25
N ALA A 134 -6.01 12.22 0.75
CA ALA A 134 -6.29 12.88 2.02
C ALA A 134 -6.56 14.38 1.84
N LEU A 135 -5.74 15.08 1.05
CA LEU A 135 -5.92 16.50 0.70
C LEU A 135 -7.20 16.72 -0.11
N LEU A 136 -7.47 15.87 -1.11
CA LEU A 136 -8.70 15.94 -1.91
C LEU A 136 -9.96 15.71 -1.05
N ALA A 137 -9.88 14.88 -0.02
CA ALA A 137 -10.97 14.68 0.95
C ALA A 137 -11.14 15.88 1.93
N GLY A 138 -10.24 16.87 1.91
CA GLY A 138 -10.33 18.08 2.73
C GLY A 138 -9.57 18.02 4.05
N ASN A 139 -8.62 17.10 4.20
CA ASN A 139 -7.72 17.02 5.35
C ASN A 139 -6.46 17.89 5.13
N ALA A 140 -5.76 18.21 6.23
CA ALA A 140 -4.35 18.54 6.20
C ALA A 140 -3.52 17.28 6.46
N VAL A 141 -2.25 17.27 6.03
CA VAL A 141 -1.36 16.13 6.14
C VAL A 141 -0.04 16.53 6.80
N VAL A 142 0.40 15.72 7.75
CA VAL A 142 1.73 15.82 8.35
C VAL A 142 2.45 14.49 8.09
N THR A 143 3.49 14.54 7.27
CA THR A 143 4.26 13.34 6.90
C THR A 143 5.56 13.26 7.70
N LYS A 144 5.81 12.12 8.34
CA LYS A 144 7.12 11.74 8.88
C LYS A 144 7.77 10.74 7.94
N PRO A 145 8.66 11.18 7.04
CA PRO A 145 9.43 10.24 6.22
C PRO A 145 10.45 9.47 7.04
N SER A 146 11.01 8.42 6.46
CA SER A 146 12.21 7.80 7.03
C SER A 146 13.37 8.80 7.10
N GLU A 147 14.13 8.73 8.17
CA GLU A 147 15.36 9.50 8.36
C GLU A 147 16.45 9.19 7.32
N LEU A 148 16.34 8.05 6.65
CA LEU A 148 17.27 7.65 5.58
C LEU A 148 17.01 8.37 4.26
N THR A 149 15.76 8.81 4.02
CA THR A 149 15.34 9.36 2.72
C THR A 149 14.34 10.52 2.88
N PRO A 150 14.68 11.58 3.64
CA PRO A 150 13.76 12.67 3.90
C PRO A 150 13.59 13.63 2.70
N LEU A 151 14.63 13.78 1.84
CA LEU A 151 14.65 14.79 0.79
C LEU A 151 13.61 14.57 -0.30
N SER A 152 13.31 13.30 -0.63
CA SER A 152 12.27 12.95 -1.59
C SER A 152 10.88 13.40 -1.12
N ALA A 153 10.56 13.22 0.17
CA ALA A 153 9.30 13.69 0.75
C ALA A 153 9.24 15.23 0.85
N VAL A 154 10.36 15.86 1.19
CA VAL A 154 10.48 17.33 1.21
C VAL A 154 10.25 17.87 -0.19
N LEU A 155 10.90 17.31 -1.21
CA LEU A 155 10.72 17.73 -2.61
C LEU A 155 9.26 17.57 -3.05
N ALA A 156 8.60 16.43 -2.71
CA ALA A 156 7.19 16.22 -3.05
C ALA A 156 6.28 17.29 -2.42
N ARG A 157 6.51 17.63 -1.16
CA ARG A 157 5.79 18.69 -0.46
C ARG A 157 6.05 20.06 -1.08
N ASP A 158 7.29 20.37 -1.44
CA ASP A 158 7.65 21.67 -2.06
C ASP A 158 6.97 21.82 -3.42
N LEU A 159 6.87 20.76 -4.22
CA LEU A 159 6.11 20.74 -5.48
C LEU A 159 4.60 20.95 -5.26
N LEU A 160 4.03 20.46 -4.17
CA LEU A 160 2.64 20.75 -3.80
C LEU A 160 2.45 22.24 -3.46
N VAL A 161 3.37 22.82 -2.70
CA VAL A 161 3.33 24.26 -2.37
C VAL A 161 3.53 25.11 -3.63
N GLU A 162 4.46 24.75 -4.52
CA GLU A 162 4.65 25.39 -5.84
C GLU A 162 3.36 25.29 -6.69
N SER A 163 2.54 24.27 -6.48
CA SER A 163 1.24 24.09 -7.14
C SER A 163 0.14 25.00 -6.60
N GLY A 164 0.40 25.78 -5.54
CA GLY A 164 -0.55 26.69 -4.91
C GLY A 164 -1.22 26.13 -3.65
N LEU A 165 -0.75 25.02 -3.09
CA LEU A 165 -1.23 24.53 -1.80
C LEU A 165 -0.74 25.42 -0.65
N ASP A 166 -1.64 25.79 0.28
CA ASP A 166 -1.21 26.44 1.54
C ASP A 166 -0.14 25.58 2.22
N PRO A 167 1.06 26.12 2.50
CA PRO A 167 2.18 25.34 3.05
C PRO A 167 1.86 24.67 4.38
N ASN A 168 0.83 25.11 5.11
CA ASN A 168 0.39 24.49 6.36
C ASN A 168 -0.55 23.29 6.15
N LEU A 169 -0.97 22.99 4.92
CA LEU A 169 -1.79 21.82 4.61
C LEU A 169 -0.97 20.54 4.33
N ALA A 170 0.33 20.72 4.00
CA ALA A 170 1.24 19.59 3.80
C ALA A 170 2.57 19.91 4.51
N LEU A 171 2.77 19.27 5.65
CA LEU A 171 3.93 19.51 6.51
C LEU A 171 4.80 18.26 6.62
N ILE A 172 6.10 18.48 6.81
CA ILE A 172 7.07 17.39 7.04
C ILE A 172 7.64 17.52 8.44
N VAL A 173 7.67 16.41 9.18
CA VAL A 173 8.41 16.27 10.44
C VAL A 173 9.49 15.22 10.28
N ASN A 174 10.74 15.59 10.54
CA ASN A 174 11.87 14.68 10.44
C ASN A 174 12.31 14.20 11.82
N GLY A 175 12.72 12.95 11.91
CA GLY A 175 13.21 12.35 13.14
C GLY A 175 13.07 10.84 13.15
N SER A 176 13.39 10.24 14.29
CA SER A 176 13.40 8.81 14.53
C SER A 176 11.99 8.22 14.74
N GLY A 177 11.93 6.98 15.25
CA GLY A 177 10.69 6.34 15.67
C GLY A 177 9.94 7.12 16.76
N ASP A 178 10.66 7.80 17.65
CA ASP A 178 10.05 8.59 18.75
C ASP A 178 9.30 9.80 18.20
N THR A 179 9.81 10.44 17.15
CA THR A 179 9.11 11.50 16.42
C THR A 179 7.80 10.97 15.81
N GLY A 180 7.81 9.73 15.30
CA GLY A 180 6.61 9.07 14.79
C GLY A 180 5.59 8.78 15.89
N ALA A 181 6.03 8.29 17.04
CA ALA A 181 5.19 8.03 18.20
C ALA A 181 4.56 9.33 18.74
N GLU A 182 5.32 10.42 18.79
CA GLU A 182 4.81 11.71 19.21
C GLU A 182 3.80 12.27 18.20
N LEU A 183 4.04 12.15 16.89
CA LEU A 183 3.08 12.58 15.86
C LEU A 183 1.71 11.91 16.05
N ILE A 184 1.66 10.61 16.34
CA ILE A 184 0.40 9.89 16.56
C ILE A 184 -0.42 10.54 17.68
N ARG A 185 0.19 11.14 18.68
CA ARG A 185 -0.50 11.77 19.81
C ARG A 185 -1.27 13.04 19.46
N HIS A 186 -1.06 13.62 18.28
CA HIS A 186 -1.61 14.92 17.93
C HIS A 186 -2.56 14.90 16.71
N VAL A 187 -2.49 13.86 15.87
CA VAL A 187 -3.28 13.74 14.63
C VAL A 187 -4.64 13.06 14.85
N ASP A 188 -5.51 13.13 13.85
CA ASP A 188 -6.88 12.60 13.89
C ASP A 188 -7.02 11.27 13.11
N TYR A 189 -6.02 10.92 12.33
CA TYR A 189 -5.86 9.67 11.60
C TYR A 189 -4.38 9.39 11.42
N ILE A 190 -3.97 8.12 11.46
CA ILE A 190 -2.60 7.73 11.17
C ILE A 190 -2.51 6.68 10.07
N GLY A 191 -1.75 6.98 9.02
CA GLY A 191 -1.31 6.00 8.02
C GLY A 191 0.14 5.61 8.27
N PHE A 192 0.41 4.33 8.37
CA PHE A 192 1.76 3.79 8.57
C PHE A 192 2.10 2.80 7.46
N THR A 193 3.29 2.96 6.88
CA THR A 193 3.90 1.97 6.01
C THR A 193 5.27 1.59 6.55
N GLY A 194 5.52 0.29 6.77
CA GLY A 194 6.79 -0.17 7.34
C GLY A 194 6.74 -1.60 7.86
N GLY A 195 7.66 -1.97 8.73
CA GLY A 195 7.74 -3.33 9.27
C GLY A 195 6.63 -3.64 10.29
N THR A 196 6.22 -4.91 10.35
CA THR A 196 5.10 -5.41 11.19
C THR A 196 5.28 -5.11 12.66
N VAL A 197 6.50 -5.23 13.20
CA VAL A 197 6.78 -4.94 14.62
C VAL A 197 6.47 -3.49 14.98
N THR A 198 6.90 -2.55 14.14
CA THR A 198 6.61 -1.12 14.32
C THR A 198 5.13 -0.82 14.09
N GLY A 199 4.50 -1.44 13.08
CA GLY A 199 3.08 -1.29 12.80
C GLY A 199 2.19 -1.67 13.98
N ARG A 200 2.53 -2.72 14.72
CA ARG A 200 1.84 -3.09 15.96
C ARG A 200 1.92 -1.99 17.02
N LYS A 201 3.09 -1.35 17.20
CA LYS A 201 3.26 -0.22 18.14
C LYS A 201 2.40 0.98 17.71
N VAL A 202 2.39 1.30 16.43
CA VAL A 202 1.54 2.36 15.86
C VAL A 202 0.06 2.10 16.13
N ALA A 203 -0.40 0.86 15.90
CA ALA A 203 -1.78 0.46 16.18
C ALA A 203 -2.17 0.63 17.65
N ILE A 204 -1.30 0.20 18.58
CA ILE A 204 -1.53 0.34 20.02
C ILE A 204 -1.69 1.82 20.39
N THR A 205 -0.75 2.67 19.99
CA THR A 205 -0.78 4.10 20.32
C THR A 205 -2.01 4.81 19.69
N ALA A 206 -2.39 4.44 18.46
CA ALA A 206 -3.58 4.97 17.81
C ALA A 206 -4.87 4.51 18.52
N SER A 207 -4.92 3.25 18.96
CA SER A 207 -6.07 2.67 19.68
C SER A 207 -6.26 3.30 21.06
N GLU A 208 -5.18 3.65 21.79
CA GLU A 208 -5.24 4.37 23.06
C GLU A 208 -5.95 5.73 22.92
N ARG A 209 -5.89 6.33 21.74
CA ARG A 209 -6.54 7.60 21.42
C ARG A 209 -7.88 7.44 20.68
N LEU A 210 -8.28 6.23 20.35
CA LEU A 210 -9.46 5.93 19.52
C LEU A 210 -9.45 6.64 18.15
N ILE A 211 -8.27 6.94 17.59
CA ILE A 211 -8.14 7.46 16.23
C ILE A 211 -8.08 6.30 15.23
N PRO A 212 -8.74 6.43 14.06
CA PRO A 212 -8.63 5.43 13.03
C PRO A 212 -7.23 5.40 12.41
N TYR A 213 -6.85 4.22 11.89
CA TYR A 213 -5.53 4.01 11.30
C TYR A 213 -5.56 3.04 10.13
N SER A 214 -4.52 3.10 9.31
CA SER A 214 -4.21 2.07 8.31
C SER A 214 -2.75 1.67 8.41
N LEU A 215 -2.50 0.38 8.21
CA LEU A 215 -1.17 -0.22 8.27
C LEU A 215 -0.89 -0.95 6.96
N GLU A 216 0.16 -0.56 6.28
CA GLU A 216 0.71 -1.26 5.11
C GLU A 216 2.06 -1.83 5.52
N LEU A 217 2.11 -3.15 5.67
CA LEU A 217 3.24 -3.82 6.32
C LEU A 217 3.98 -4.73 5.32
N GLY A 218 4.86 -5.58 5.85
CA GLY A 218 5.66 -6.49 5.05
C GLY A 218 4.88 -7.60 4.37
N GLY A 219 5.59 -8.35 3.53
CA GLY A 219 5.04 -9.50 2.81
C GLY A 219 6.08 -10.60 2.60
N LYS A 220 5.60 -11.82 2.41
CA LYS A 220 6.39 -12.96 1.94
C LYS A 220 5.67 -13.56 0.73
N ASN A 221 5.64 -12.79 -0.34
CA ASN A 221 4.69 -12.99 -1.42
C ASN A 221 5.01 -14.19 -2.29
N PRO A 222 4.02 -15.06 -2.57
CA PRO A 222 4.18 -16.22 -3.42
C PRO A 222 3.98 -15.88 -4.90
N MET A 223 4.68 -16.60 -5.76
CA MET A 223 4.36 -16.77 -7.17
C MET A 223 4.10 -18.26 -7.44
N VAL A 224 3.04 -18.55 -8.18
CA VAL A 224 2.69 -19.90 -8.62
C VAL A 224 2.92 -20.00 -10.13
N VAL A 225 3.67 -20.99 -10.58
CA VAL A 225 3.95 -21.26 -12.00
C VAL A 225 3.57 -22.71 -12.29
N LEU A 226 2.53 -22.90 -13.10
CA LEU A 226 2.01 -24.22 -13.44
C LEU A 226 2.40 -24.61 -14.87
N ARG A 227 2.25 -25.89 -15.17
CA ARG A 227 2.37 -26.41 -16.52
C ARG A 227 1.43 -25.66 -17.47
N GLY A 228 1.92 -25.39 -18.68
CA GLY A 228 1.21 -24.58 -19.68
C GLY A 228 1.38 -23.07 -19.50
N ALA A 229 1.98 -22.59 -18.41
CA ALA A 229 2.35 -21.18 -18.26
C ALA A 229 3.39 -20.76 -19.31
N PRO A 230 3.35 -19.50 -19.80
CA PRO A 230 4.39 -18.95 -20.65
C PRO A 230 5.67 -18.72 -19.83
N LEU A 231 6.54 -19.74 -19.77
CA LEU A 231 7.68 -19.78 -18.83
C LEU A 231 8.70 -18.64 -19.03
N ALA A 232 8.93 -18.24 -20.27
CA ALA A 232 9.87 -17.16 -20.58
C ALA A 232 9.40 -15.81 -20.07
N GLU A 233 8.09 -15.54 -20.21
CA GLU A 233 7.40 -14.35 -19.72
C GLU A 233 7.26 -14.40 -18.19
N ALA A 234 6.96 -15.58 -17.63
CA ALA A 234 6.90 -15.79 -16.18
C ALA A 234 8.25 -15.51 -15.52
N ALA A 235 9.35 -16.02 -16.11
CA ALA A 235 10.70 -15.72 -15.62
C ALA A 235 11.04 -14.23 -15.73
N THR A 236 10.64 -13.55 -16.82
CA THR A 236 10.84 -12.10 -16.98
C THR A 236 9.99 -11.31 -15.97
N GLY A 237 8.75 -11.72 -15.76
CA GLY A 237 7.87 -11.15 -14.73
C GLY A 237 8.45 -11.31 -13.32
N LEU A 238 9.07 -12.46 -13.04
CA LEU A 238 9.73 -12.71 -11.76
C LEU A 238 10.97 -11.83 -11.56
N LEU A 239 11.77 -11.56 -12.59
CA LEU A 239 12.90 -10.62 -12.46
C LEU A 239 12.39 -9.23 -12.00
N ALA A 240 11.31 -8.73 -12.60
CA ALA A 240 10.69 -7.49 -12.15
C ALA A 240 10.13 -7.62 -10.73
N GLY A 241 9.40 -8.71 -10.43
CA GLY A 241 8.76 -8.93 -9.13
C GLY A 241 9.72 -9.15 -7.97
N ALA A 242 10.89 -9.74 -8.20
CA ALA A 242 11.85 -10.10 -7.15
C ALA A 242 13.03 -9.13 -7.04
N PHE A 243 13.42 -8.46 -8.13
CA PHE A 243 14.67 -7.70 -8.17
C PHE A 243 14.52 -6.20 -8.45
N SER A 244 13.33 -5.71 -8.85
CA SER A 244 13.09 -4.26 -8.88
C SER A 244 13.37 -3.64 -7.52
N ASN A 245 13.98 -2.46 -7.52
CA ASN A 245 14.44 -1.79 -6.31
C ASN A 245 15.30 -2.67 -5.40
N SER A 246 16.07 -3.60 -6.02
CA SER A 246 16.91 -4.60 -5.31
C SER A 246 16.08 -5.47 -4.34
N GLY A 247 14.85 -5.82 -4.68
CA GLY A 247 13.94 -6.58 -3.83
C GLY A 247 13.40 -5.84 -2.62
N GLN A 248 13.70 -4.57 -2.46
CA GLN A 248 13.25 -3.73 -1.35
C GLN A 248 11.82 -3.21 -1.56
N THR A 249 10.89 -4.14 -1.75
CA THR A 249 9.50 -3.88 -2.12
C THR A 249 8.60 -4.79 -1.29
N CYS A 250 7.59 -4.22 -0.62
CA CYS A 250 6.67 -5.00 0.22
C CYS A 250 5.90 -6.08 -0.56
N ILE A 251 5.67 -5.88 -1.87
CA ILE A 251 5.06 -6.88 -2.76
C ILE A 251 6.11 -7.71 -3.54
N SER A 252 7.40 -7.65 -3.16
CA SER A 252 8.44 -8.47 -3.79
C SER A 252 8.08 -9.96 -3.71
N ILE A 253 8.25 -10.66 -4.83
CA ILE A 253 8.09 -12.12 -4.84
C ILE A 253 9.34 -12.73 -4.22
N GLU A 254 9.17 -13.46 -3.11
CA GLU A 254 10.26 -14.12 -2.42
C GLU A 254 10.14 -15.65 -2.42
N ARG A 255 8.94 -16.20 -2.72
CA ARG A 255 8.66 -17.65 -2.78
C ARG A 255 8.04 -17.99 -4.12
N VAL A 256 8.62 -18.92 -4.87
CA VAL A 256 8.09 -19.35 -6.17
C VAL A 256 7.80 -20.82 -6.16
N TYR A 257 6.55 -21.19 -6.29
CA TYR A 257 6.07 -22.57 -6.35
C TYR A 257 5.88 -22.96 -7.81
N VAL A 258 6.72 -23.86 -8.29
CA VAL A 258 6.77 -24.27 -9.69
C VAL A 258 6.36 -25.73 -9.81
N GLU A 259 5.40 -26.04 -10.67
CA GLU A 259 4.99 -27.43 -10.92
C GLU A 259 6.19 -28.24 -11.45
N GLU A 260 6.42 -29.44 -10.87
CA GLU A 260 7.57 -30.30 -11.16
C GLU A 260 7.81 -30.51 -12.66
N ALA A 261 6.73 -30.68 -13.44
CA ALA A 261 6.79 -30.89 -14.87
C ALA A 261 7.52 -29.77 -15.66
N VAL A 262 7.59 -28.54 -15.10
CA VAL A 262 8.22 -27.37 -15.75
C VAL A 262 9.34 -26.77 -14.90
N TYR A 263 9.64 -27.36 -13.75
CA TYR A 263 10.56 -26.81 -12.76
C TYR A 263 11.96 -26.58 -13.30
N ASP A 264 12.58 -27.60 -13.88
CA ASP A 264 13.97 -27.52 -14.35
C ASP A 264 14.11 -26.51 -15.50
N GLN A 265 13.15 -26.50 -16.41
CA GLN A 265 13.12 -25.55 -17.51
C GLN A 265 12.99 -24.11 -17.01
N PHE A 266 12.07 -23.86 -16.07
CA PHE A 266 11.86 -22.55 -15.48
C PHE A 266 13.09 -22.08 -14.69
N ALA A 267 13.64 -22.95 -13.83
CA ALA A 267 14.81 -22.65 -13.01
C ALA A 267 16.04 -22.28 -13.87
N LYS A 268 16.27 -23.03 -14.96
CA LYS A 268 17.33 -22.72 -15.92
C LYS A 268 17.15 -21.37 -16.57
N GLN A 269 15.95 -21.09 -17.12
CA GLN A 269 15.65 -19.81 -17.77
C GLN A 269 15.79 -18.63 -16.80
N LEU A 270 15.32 -18.80 -15.55
CA LEU A 270 15.42 -17.77 -14.53
C LEU A 270 16.88 -17.49 -14.16
N ALA A 271 17.68 -18.53 -13.93
CA ALA A 271 19.10 -18.38 -13.60
C ALA A 271 19.88 -17.67 -14.72
N GLU A 272 19.66 -18.06 -15.99
CA GLU A 272 20.26 -17.40 -17.15
C GLU A 272 19.86 -15.93 -17.27
N LYS A 273 18.59 -15.59 -17.06
CA LYS A 273 18.12 -14.21 -17.12
C LYS A 273 18.67 -13.39 -15.94
N THR A 274 18.72 -13.97 -14.74
CA THR A 274 19.23 -13.31 -13.52
C THR A 274 20.70 -12.95 -13.66
N SER A 275 21.52 -13.85 -14.20
CA SER A 275 22.96 -13.61 -14.39
C SER A 275 23.30 -12.50 -15.40
N ARG A 276 22.34 -12.12 -16.25
CA ARG A 276 22.50 -11.04 -17.24
C ARG A 276 22.13 -9.66 -16.71
N LEU A 277 21.54 -9.56 -15.52
CA LEU A 277 21.17 -8.27 -14.95
C LEU A 277 22.40 -7.42 -14.66
N LYS A 278 22.38 -6.19 -15.14
CA LYS A 278 23.46 -5.21 -14.93
C LYS A 278 23.25 -4.48 -13.60
N LEU A 279 24.18 -4.70 -12.69
CA LEU A 279 24.23 -4.03 -11.41
C LEU A 279 25.07 -2.77 -11.48
N GLY A 280 24.66 -1.73 -10.77
CA GLY A 280 25.45 -0.51 -10.69
C GLY A 280 24.66 0.69 -10.18
N TRP A 281 25.31 1.83 -10.20
CA TRP A 281 24.69 3.12 -9.99
C TRP A 281 25.02 4.03 -11.18
N SER A 282 23.99 4.55 -11.83
CA SER A 282 24.13 5.46 -12.98
C SER A 282 22.89 6.32 -13.10
N LYS A 283 23.07 7.55 -13.56
CA LYS A 283 21.97 8.44 -14.02
C LYS A 283 21.48 8.09 -15.43
N ALA A 284 22.20 7.22 -16.14
CA ALA A 284 21.76 6.65 -17.41
C ALA A 284 20.73 5.53 -17.20
N TRP A 285 20.20 5.00 -18.29
CA TRP A 285 19.16 3.97 -18.28
C TRP A 285 19.71 2.55 -18.49
N ASP A 286 21.01 2.39 -18.32
CA ASP A 286 21.80 1.18 -18.65
C ASP A 286 21.96 0.21 -17.48
N VAL A 287 21.44 0.55 -16.29
CA VAL A 287 21.50 -0.26 -15.08
C VAL A 287 20.15 -0.90 -14.81
N ASP A 288 20.12 -2.20 -14.57
CA ASP A 288 18.90 -2.96 -14.24
C ASP A 288 18.59 -2.91 -12.74
N MET A 289 19.61 -3.04 -11.88
CA MET A 289 19.44 -3.11 -10.44
C MET A 289 20.49 -2.25 -9.72
N GLY A 290 20.01 -1.39 -8.81
CA GLY A 290 20.84 -0.52 -7.97
C GLY A 290 21.35 -1.20 -6.71
N SER A 291 21.80 -0.39 -5.73
CA SER A 291 22.23 -0.85 -4.41
C SER A 291 21.05 -1.08 -3.45
N LEU A 292 21.31 -1.80 -2.39
CA LEU A 292 20.49 -1.75 -1.18
C LEU A 292 20.69 -0.41 -0.47
N ILE A 293 19.74 -0.05 0.40
CA ILE A 293 19.70 1.26 1.06
C ILE A 293 20.93 1.55 1.93
N SER A 294 21.58 0.52 2.46
CA SER A 294 22.75 0.68 3.33
C SER A 294 23.62 -0.56 3.36
N LYS A 295 24.87 -0.38 3.82
CA LYS A 295 25.77 -1.50 4.10
C LYS A 295 25.19 -2.47 5.14
N ALA A 296 24.61 -1.94 6.21
CA ALA A 296 24.00 -2.77 7.26
C ALA A 296 22.86 -3.66 6.72
N HIS A 297 22.03 -3.12 5.81
CA HIS A 297 20.99 -3.92 5.16
C HIS A 297 21.56 -4.96 4.20
N ALA A 298 22.60 -4.61 3.47
CA ALA A 298 23.30 -5.55 2.61
C ALA A 298 24.00 -6.68 3.40
N ASP A 299 24.54 -6.38 4.57
CA ASP A 299 25.11 -7.38 5.49
C ASP A 299 24.02 -8.35 5.98
N LYS A 300 22.84 -7.82 6.36
CA LYS A 300 21.68 -8.64 6.76
C LYS A 300 21.22 -9.58 5.66
N VAL A 301 21.07 -9.08 4.42
CA VAL A 301 20.64 -9.89 3.26
C VAL A 301 21.66 -10.97 2.98
N SER A 302 22.95 -10.62 2.94
CA SER A 302 24.04 -11.60 2.70
C SER A 302 24.11 -12.67 3.78
N SER A 303 23.92 -12.29 5.06
CA SER A 303 23.86 -13.26 6.18
C SER A 303 22.69 -14.23 6.01
N ARG A 304 21.52 -13.78 5.57
CA ARG A 304 20.36 -14.65 5.32
C ARG A 304 20.61 -15.64 4.18
N ILE A 305 21.27 -15.19 3.10
CA ILE A 305 21.67 -16.07 2.01
C ILE A 305 22.63 -17.13 2.54
N GLN A 306 23.66 -16.73 3.29
CA GLN A 306 24.66 -17.65 3.82
C GLN A 306 24.03 -18.67 4.79
N GLN A 307 23.17 -18.25 5.70
CA GLN A 307 22.42 -19.14 6.61
C GLN A 307 21.61 -20.20 5.85
N ALA A 308 20.97 -19.78 4.74
CA ALA A 308 20.22 -20.73 3.91
C ALA A 308 21.16 -21.75 3.23
N VAL A 309 22.32 -21.30 2.72
CA VAL A 309 23.34 -22.16 2.09
C VAL A 309 23.94 -23.14 3.12
N ASP A 310 24.29 -22.68 4.31
CA ASP A 310 24.80 -23.50 5.41
C ASP A 310 23.78 -24.57 5.86
N ALA A 311 22.49 -24.25 5.74
CA ALA A 311 21.39 -25.18 6.01
C ALA A 311 21.06 -26.12 4.82
N GLY A 312 21.78 -26.05 3.70
CA GLY A 312 21.66 -26.96 2.55
C GLY A 312 20.94 -26.38 1.32
N ALA A 313 20.58 -25.11 1.30
CA ALA A 313 20.08 -24.45 0.09
C ALA A 313 21.19 -24.35 -0.97
N ARG A 314 20.80 -24.36 -2.25
CA ARG A 314 21.73 -24.23 -3.38
C ARG A 314 21.47 -22.90 -4.11
N VAL A 315 22.55 -22.20 -4.41
CA VAL A 315 22.52 -20.99 -5.23
C VAL A 315 22.51 -21.36 -6.71
N LEU A 316 21.49 -20.99 -7.45
CA LEU A 316 21.43 -21.18 -8.91
C LEU A 316 21.99 -19.95 -9.65
N ALA A 317 21.87 -18.75 -9.10
CA ALA A 317 22.44 -17.53 -9.64
C ALA A 317 22.72 -16.52 -8.51
N GLY A 318 23.74 -15.69 -8.67
CA GLY A 318 24.11 -14.65 -7.73
C GLY A 318 24.71 -15.16 -6.42
N GLY A 319 24.23 -14.60 -5.30
CA GLY A 319 24.62 -15.00 -3.94
C GLY A 319 25.79 -14.24 -3.34
N LYS A 320 26.43 -13.35 -4.09
CA LYS A 320 27.68 -12.68 -3.66
C LYS A 320 27.47 -11.18 -3.39
N ARG A 321 28.31 -10.67 -2.50
CA ARG A 321 28.52 -9.22 -2.38
C ARG A 321 29.32 -8.71 -3.58
N ARG A 322 29.09 -7.46 -3.95
CA ARG A 322 29.82 -6.78 -5.03
C ARG A 322 30.54 -5.53 -4.48
N PRO A 323 31.59 -5.72 -3.68
CA PRO A 323 32.34 -4.62 -3.09
C PRO A 323 33.05 -3.74 -4.13
N ASP A 324 33.30 -4.27 -5.32
CA ASP A 324 33.79 -3.55 -6.49
C ASP A 324 32.84 -2.44 -6.98
N LEU A 325 31.52 -2.60 -6.78
CA LEU A 325 30.49 -1.60 -7.08
C LEU A 325 30.18 -0.71 -5.88
N GLY A 326 30.47 -1.18 -4.67
CA GLY A 326 30.26 -0.45 -3.43
C GLY A 326 29.77 -1.32 -2.26
N PRO A 327 29.73 -0.76 -1.03
CA PRO A 327 29.47 -1.54 0.18
C PRO A 327 28.04 -2.03 0.31
N SER A 328 27.10 -1.54 -0.49
CA SER A 328 25.66 -1.86 -0.40
C SER A 328 25.15 -2.75 -1.54
N PHE A 329 26.05 -3.29 -2.39
CA PHE A 329 25.64 -4.11 -3.52
C PHE A 329 25.66 -5.60 -3.16
N VAL A 330 24.54 -6.27 -3.48
CA VAL A 330 24.35 -7.73 -3.40
C VAL A 330 23.81 -8.20 -4.75
N GLU A 331 24.32 -9.29 -5.27
CA GLU A 331 23.84 -9.87 -6.54
C GLU A 331 22.39 -10.36 -6.40
N PRO A 332 21.56 -10.22 -7.47
CA PRO A 332 20.25 -10.85 -7.53
C PRO A 332 20.43 -12.36 -7.39
N THR A 333 19.75 -12.95 -6.42
CA THR A 333 20.02 -14.29 -5.94
C THR A 333 18.82 -15.21 -6.13
N VAL A 334 19.03 -16.34 -6.78
CA VAL A 334 18.06 -17.41 -6.94
C VAL A 334 18.51 -18.62 -6.14
N LEU A 335 17.68 -19.03 -5.17
CA LEU A 335 17.92 -20.21 -4.33
C LEU A 335 17.00 -21.36 -4.72
N THR A 336 17.49 -22.57 -4.56
CA THR A 336 16.71 -23.81 -4.62
C THR A 336 17.07 -24.70 -3.44
N ASN A 337 16.36 -25.82 -3.26
CA ASN A 337 16.55 -26.72 -2.12
C ASN A 337 16.38 -26.02 -0.76
N VAL A 338 15.52 -25.00 -0.71
CA VAL A 338 15.15 -24.31 0.53
C VAL A 338 14.03 -25.10 1.23
N SER A 339 14.28 -25.52 2.47
CA SER A 339 13.28 -26.20 3.28
C SER A 339 12.44 -25.21 4.09
N ASP A 340 11.24 -25.65 4.50
CA ASP A 340 10.32 -24.82 5.30
C ASP A 340 10.84 -24.56 6.73
N ALA A 341 11.88 -25.29 7.16
CA ALA A 341 12.58 -25.05 8.42
C ALA A 341 13.58 -23.87 8.37
N MET A 342 13.98 -23.45 7.18
CA MET A 342 14.93 -22.35 7.02
C MET A 342 14.21 -21.00 7.24
N PRO A 343 14.77 -20.05 8.02
CA PRO A 343 14.13 -18.74 8.26
C PRO A 343 13.79 -17.99 6.98
N ILE A 344 14.62 -18.12 5.93
CA ILE A 344 14.42 -17.47 4.63
C ILE A 344 13.14 -17.94 3.93
N SER A 345 12.56 -19.08 4.29
CA SER A 345 11.28 -19.55 3.71
C SER A 345 10.06 -18.78 4.25
N LYS A 346 10.14 -18.28 5.48
CA LYS A 346 9.01 -17.67 6.22
C LYS A 346 9.19 -16.18 6.48
N GLU A 347 10.42 -15.74 6.78
CA GLU A 347 10.69 -14.34 7.10
C GLU A 347 10.92 -13.50 5.84
N GLU A 348 10.39 -12.29 5.82
CA GLU A 348 10.64 -11.30 4.77
C GLU A 348 12.13 -10.95 4.71
N THR A 349 12.74 -11.11 3.53
CA THR A 349 14.18 -10.79 3.31
C THR A 349 14.38 -9.31 2.99
N PHE A 350 13.42 -8.72 2.25
CA PHE A 350 13.46 -7.34 1.78
C PHE A 350 14.75 -7.01 1.02
N GLY A 351 15.18 -7.94 0.17
CA GLY A 351 16.42 -7.89 -0.60
C GLY A 351 16.28 -8.71 -1.88
N PRO A 352 17.30 -8.70 -2.76
CA PRO A 352 17.21 -9.32 -4.08
C PRO A 352 17.41 -10.85 -4.01
N VAL A 353 16.51 -11.53 -3.31
CA VAL A 353 16.59 -12.97 -3.09
C VAL A 353 15.23 -13.61 -3.31
N VAL A 354 15.20 -14.68 -4.11
CA VAL A 354 14.01 -15.49 -4.36
C VAL A 354 14.34 -16.98 -4.23
N ALA A 355 13.42 -17.75 -3.66
CA ALA A 355 13.53 -19.18 -3.49
C ALA A 355 12.53 -19.92 -4.39
N LEU A 356 13.01 -20.96 -5.11
CA LEU A 356 12.19 -21.83 -5.94
C LEU A 356 11.88 -23.13 -5.19
N TYR A 357 10.61 -23.53 -5.24
CA TYR A 357 10.08 -24.74 -4.62
C TYR A 357 9.36 -25.58 -5.67
N PRO A 358 9.79 -26.84 -5.91
CA PRO A 358 9.00 -27.75 -6.74
C PRO A 358 7.71 -28.11 -6.02
N VAL A 359 6.61 -28.22 -6.76
CA VAL A 359 5.31 -28.68 -6.28
C VAL A 359 4.68 -29.67 -7.26
N ARG A 360 3.97 -30.67 -6.73
CA ARG A 360 3.36 -31.74 -7.54
C ARG A 360 2.08 -31.31 -8.23
N SER A 361 1.42 -30.29 -7.71
CA SER A 361 0.10 -29.84 -8.18
C SER A 361 -0.21 -28.40 -7.78
N SER A 362 -1.24 -27.83 -8.40
CA SER A 362 -1.82 -26.53 -8.02
C SER A 362 -2.33 -26.53 -6.57
N GLU A 363 -2.86 -27.64 -6.08
CA GLU A 363 -3.35 -27.80 -4.70
C GLU A 363 -2.20 -27.63 -3.68
N GLU A 364 -1.07 -28.27 -3.93
CA GLU A 364 0.13 -28.12 -3.10
C GLU A 364 0.66 -26.67 -3.17
N ALA A 365 0.67 -26.08 -4.37
CA ALA A 365 1.09 -24.68 -4.53
C ALA A 365 0.23 -23.72 -3.72
N ILE A 366 -1.10 -23.89 -3.75
CA ILE A 366 -2.05 -23.08 -2.98
C ILE A 366 -1.83 -23.28 -1.48
N ALA A 367 -1.72 -24.53 -1.02
CA ALA A 367 -1.52 -24.85 0.39
C ALA A 367 -0.23 -24.18 0.92
N ARG A 368 0.89 -24.32 0.19
CA ARG A 368 2.18 -23.72 0.58
C ARG A 368 2.19 -22.19 0.41
N ALA A 369 1.48 -21.64 -0.56
CA ALA A 369 1.32 -20.18 -0.70
C ALA A 369 0.62 -19.60 0.53
N ASN A 370 -0.40 -20.27 1.05
CA ASN A 370 -1.21 -19.87 2.21
C ASN A 370 -0.52 -20.13 3.56
N ASP A 371 0.48 -21.02 3.62
CA ASP A 371 1.29 -21.24 4.82
C ASP A 371 2.26 -20.07 5.06
N SER A 372 1.69 -18.95 5.46
CA SER A 372 2.39 -17.71 5.75
C SER A 372 1.59 -16.84 6.71
N GLU A 373 2.28 -16.17 7.61
CA GLU A 373 1.68 -15.12 8.45
C GLU A 373 1.37 -13.84 7.65
N PHE A 374 1.89 -13.70 6.44
CA PHE A 374 1.69 -12.58 5.54
C PHE A 374 0.63 -12.88 4.48
N GLY A 375 0.08 -11.82 3.89
CA GLY A 375 -0.86 -11.91 2.78
C GLY A 375 -1.03 -10.56 2.07
N LEU A 376 0.05 -10.05 1.43
CA LEU A 376 -0.01 -8.75 0.75
C LEU A 376 -0.32 -8.88 -0.73
N ASN A 377 0.48 -9.68 -1.45
CA ASN A 377 0.38 -9.88 -2.89
C ASN A 377 0.65 -11.33 -3.26
N ALA A 378 0.15 -11.77 -4.40
CA ALA A 378 0.49 -13.04 -5.03
C ALA A 378 0.54 -12.88 -6.55
N SER A 379 1.28 -13.75 -7.22
CA SER A 379 1.34 -13.82 -8.68
C SER A 379 1.01 -15.24 -9.13
N VAL A 380 0.18 -15.39 -10.19
CA VAL A 380 -0.24 -16.70 -10.70
C VAL A 380 -0.04 -16.76 -12.21
N TRP A 381 0.66 -17.79 -12.66
CA TRP A 381 0.96 -18.08 -14.05
C TRP A 381 0.52 -19.50 -14.38
N ALA A 382 -0.42 -19.66 -15.28
CA ALA A 382 -1.00 -20.94 -15.67
C ALA A 382 -1.26 -21.00 -17.18
N GLY A 383 -1.67 -22.15 -17.67
CA GLY A 383 -1.96 -22.36 -19.10
C GLY A 383 -3.14 -21.54 -19.59
N THR A 384 -4.10 -21.24 -18.73
CA THR A 384 -5.28 -20.43 -19.08
C THR A 384 -5.56 -19.35 -18.01
N GLY A 385 -6.17 -18.25 -18.45
CA GLY A 385 -6.57 -17.19 -17.52
C GLY A 385 -7.70 -17.62 -16.56
N THR A 386 -8.51 -18.60 -16.93
CA THR A 386 -9.57 -19.17 -16.05
C THR A 386 -8.94 -19.94 -14.90
N GLU A 387 -8.04 -20.87 -15.20
CA GLU A 387 -7.29 -21.63 -14.20
C GLU A 387 -6.52 -20.70 -13.24
N ALA A 388 -5.82 -19.71 -13.79
CA ALA A 388 -5.08 -18.73 -12.98
C ALA A 388 -6.01 -17.95 -12.04
N ARG A 389 -7.24 -17.57 -12.47
CA ARG A 389 -8.23 -16.89 -11.61
C ARG A 389 -8.77 -17.78 -10.51
N GLU A 390 -9.02 -19.06 -10.78
CA GLU A 390 -9.48 -20.01 -9.78
C GLU A 390 -8.45 -20.19 -8.67
N ILE A 391 -7.18 -20.33 -9.03
CA ILE A 391 -6.06 -20.41 -8.09
C ILE A 391 -5.94 -19.12 -7.29
N ALA A 392 -5.94 -17.97 -7.98
CA ALA A 392 -5.80 -16.66 -7.35
C ALA A 392 -6.86 -16.39 -6.28
N ARG A 393 -8.11 -16.83 -6.50
CA ARG A 393 -9.22 -16.73 -5.52
C ARG A 393 -9.01 -17.54 -4.26
N ARG A 394 -8.15 -18.53 -4.29
CA ARG A 394 -7.87 -19.47 -3.18
C ARG A 394 -6.60 -19.12 -2.41
N ILE A 395 -5.86 -18.10 -2.86
CA ILE A 395 -4.68 -17.63 -2.13
C ILE A 395 -5.12 -16.53 -1.17
N ASP A 396 -4.76 -16.67 0.11
CA ASP A 396 -5.09 -15.76 1.22
C ASP A 396 -4.23 -14.50 1.17
N THR A 397 -4.55 -13.60 0.26
CA THR A 397 -3.80 -12.36 0.05
C THR A 397 -4.73 -11.20 -0.27
N GLY A 398 -4.28 -9.98 0.02
CA GLY A 398 -5.06 -8.79 -0.30
C GLY A 398 -5.08 -8.45 -1.78
N SER A 399 -4.09 -8.93 -2.54
CA SER A 399 -4.00 -8.76 -3.99
C SER A 399 -3.46 -10.02 -4.66
N ALA A 400 -4.05 -10.43 -5.78
CA ALA A 400 -3.53 -11.48 -6.63
C ALA A 400 -3.46 -11.00 -8.08
N VAL A 401 -2.33 -11.19 -8.73
CA VAL A 401 -2.05 -10.73 -10.09
C VAL A 401 -1.84 -11.93 -11.01
N ILE A 402 -2.45 -11.90 -12.18
CA ILE A 402 -2.34 -12.97 -13.18
C ILE A 402 -1.43 -12.51 -14.30
N ASN A 403 -0.47 -13.35 -14.69
CA ASN A 403 0.51 -13.10 -15.74
C ASN A 403 1.28 -11.77 -15.56
N SER A 404 1.49 -11.37 -14.32
CA SER A 404 2.25 -10.20 -13.89
C SER A 404 2.63 -10.34 -12.42
N THR A 405 3.51 -9.47 -11.92
CA THR A 405 3.93 -9.43 -10.51
C THR A 405 3.66 -8.08 -9.85
N LEU A 406 3.77 -6.99 -10.60
CA LEU A 406 3.72 -5.62 -10.07
C LEU A 406 2.49 -4.82 -10.54
N LEU A 407 1.59 -5.42 -11.36
CA LEU A 407 0.46 -4.72 -11.98
C LEU A 407 -0.48 -4.05 -10.96
N ILE A 408 -0.56 -4.58 -9.75
CA ILE A 408 -1.43 -4.03 -8.70
C ILE A 408 -1.09 -2.57 -8.37
N TYR A 409 0.17 -2.15 -8.47
CA TYR A 409 0.57 -0.76 -8.22
C TYR A 409 -0.02 0.24 -9.23
N ASN A 410 -0.32 -0.23 -10.44
CA ASN A 410 -0.91 0.60 -11.51
C ASN A 410 -2.43 0.37 -11.66
N SER A 411 -3.02 -0.46 -10.79
CA SER A 411 -4.45 -0.78 -10.82
C SER A 411 -5.20 0.13 -9.84
N PHE A 412 -5.31 1.42 -10.17
CA PHE A 412 -5.79 2.46 -9.26
C PHE A 412 -7.27 2.37 -8.88
N ASP A 413 -8.09 1.64 -9.62
CA ASP A 413 -9.53 1.50 -9.37
C ASP A 413 -9.89 0.30 -8.47
N VAL A 414 -8.93 -0.56 -8.15
CA VAL A 414 -9.13 -1.69 -7.26
C VAL A 414 -8.43 -1.47 -5.92
N PRO A 415 -9.03 -1.92 -4.80
CA PRO A 415 -8.42 -1.76 -3.49
C PRO A 415 -7.11 -2.58 -3.40
N GLN A 416 -6.04 -1.94 -2.92
CA GLN A 416 -4.74 -2.55 -2.63
C GLN A 416 -4.47 -2.52 -1.13
N GLY A 417 -3.93 -3.60 -0.58
CA GLY A 417 -3.52 -3.70 0.82
C GLY A 417 -3.46 -5.15 1.28
N GLY A 418 -2.87 -5.38 2.46
CA GLY A 418 -2.65 -6.71 2.99
C GLY A 418 -3.80 -7.28 3.83
N VAL A 419 -3.73 -8.59 4.06
CA VAL A 419 -4.44 -9.32 5.10
C VAL A 419 -3.43 -9.98 6.04
N LYS A 420 -3.86 -10.65 7.08
CA LYS A 420 -2.98 -11.26 8.09
C LYS A 420 -2.01 -10.19 8.65
N TYR A 421 -0.72 -10.49 8.78
CA TYR A 421 0.29 -9.54 9.29
C TYR A 421 0.83 -8.56 8.24
N SER A 422 0.26 -8.58 7.04
CA SER A 422 0.59 -7.59 6.00
C SER A 422 -0.18 -6.28 6.10
N GLY A 423 -1.15 -6.18 7.01
CA GLY A 423 -1.72 -4.88 7.33
C GLY A 423 -3.23 -4.81 7.49
N ILE A 424 -3.71 -3.58 7.66
CA ILE A 424 -5.11 -3.20 7.89
C ILE A 424 -5.43 -1.97 7.04
N GLY A 425 -6.59 -1.98 6.39
CA GLY A 425 -7.00 -0.90 5.48
C GLY A 425 -6.69 -1.22 4.03
N ARG A 426 -7.08 -0.32 3.15
CA ARG A 426 -6.86 -0.44 1.69
C ARG A 426 -6.49 0.91 1.09
N ARG A 427 -5.52 0.89 0.17
CA ARG A 427 -5.23 1.97 -0.76
C ARG A 427 -6.04 1.80 -2.03
N HIS A 428 -5.98 2.77 -2.91
CA HIS A 428 -6.59 2.81 -4.23
C HIS A 428 -8.12 2.70 -4.20
N GLY A 429 -8.75 2.92 -5.36
CA GLY A 429 -10.19 2.86 -5.50
C GLY A 429 -10.94 3.82 -4.56
N GLU A 430 -12.20 3.54 -4.36
CA GLU A 430 -13.05 4.26 -3.41
C GLU A 430 -12.51 4.16 -1.96
N HIS A 431 -11.99 3.00 -1.57
CA HIS A 431 -11.46 2.75 -0.24
C HIS A 431 -10.27 3.66 0.10
N GLY A 432 -9.41 3.93 -0.88
CA GLY A 432 -8.20 4.73 -0.69
C GLY A 432 -8.47 6.20 -0.38
N ILE A 433 -9.60 6.76 -0.80
CA ILE A 433 -9.98 8.13 -0.44
C ILE A 433 -10.93 8.16 0.76
N LEU A 434 -11.89 7.22 0.86
CA LEU A 434 -12.87 7.19 1.94
C LEU A 434 -12.24 6.89 3.31
N ARG A 435 -11.10 6.19 3.38
CA ARG A 435 -10.39 5.97 4.64
C ARG A 435 -9.94 7.26 5.33
N TYR A 436 -9.86 8.36 4.60
CA TYR A 436 -9.53 9.70 5.13
C TYR A 436 -10.77 10.51 5.51
N THR A 437 -11.93 9.86 5.61
CA THR A 437 -13.21 10.50 5.95
C THR A 437 -13.94 9.74 7.04
N GLN A 438 -14.81 10.47 7.74
CA GLN A 438 -15.80 9.92 8.65
C GLN A 438 -17.16 9.94 7.97
N ALA A 439 -17.80 8.76 7.89
CA ALA A 439 -19.17 8.67 7.38
C ALA A 439 -20.17 9.15 8.45
N GLN A 440 -20.97 10.15 8.12
CA GLN A 440 -22.09 10.58 8.96
C GLN A 440 -23.40 10.16 8.31
N SER A 441 -24.23 9.40 9.02
CA SER A 441 -25.58 9.09 8.59
C SER A 441 -26.53 10.20 9.02
N ILE A 442 -27.31 10.74 8.07
CA ILE A 442 -28.37 11.69 8.31
C ILE A 442 -29.67 11.00 7.95
N VAL A 443 -30.58 10.88 8.92
CA VAL A 443 -31.88 10.28 8.71
C VAL A 443 -32.93 11.31 9.08
N SER A 444 -33.89 11.55 8.19
CA SER A 444 -34.99 12.51 8.43
C SER A 444 -36.36 11.86 8.21
N SER A 445 -37.37 12.39 8.91
CA SER A 445 -38.76 12.07 8.71
C SER A 445 -39.51 13.35 8.33
N ILE A 446 -40.39 13.30 7.31
CA ILE A 446 -41.23 14.40 6.92
C ILE A 446 -42.47 14.51 7.84
N ALA A 447 -42.78 13.47 8.62
CA ALA A 447 -43.85 13.53 9.61
C ALA A 447 -43.31 14.22 10.88
N SER A 448 -43.69 15.47 11.08
CA SER A 448 -43.47 16.19 12.35
C SER A 448 -44.22 15.48 13.49
N GLY A 449 -43.52 15.07 14.54
CA GLY A 449 -44.10 14.38 15.70
C GLY A 449 -43.77 12.92 15.83
N GLY A 450 -42.67 12.46 15.19
CA GLY A 450 -41.98 11.25 15.62
C GLY A 450 -42.29 9.96 14.88
N GLY A 451 -42.61 9.96 13.62
CA GLY A 451 -42.55 8.80 12.74
C GLY A 451 -42.71 7.42 13.41
N PHE A 452 -41.67 6.60 13.35
CA PHE A 452 -41.64 5.27 13.94
C PHE A 452 -41.65 5.28 15.48
N ASP A 453 -41.01 6.26 16.11
CA ASP A 453 -40.97 6.41 17.57
C ASP A 453 -42.37 6.74 18.12
N ALA A 454 -43.16 7.59 17.41
CA ALA A 454 -44.53 7.85 17.78
C ALA A 454 -45.44 6.63 17.60
N LEU A 455 -45.15 5.79 16.58
CA LEU A 455 -45.87 4.51 16.40
C LEU A 455 -45.61 3.58 17.59
N LEU A 456 -44.33 3.38 17.95
CA LEU A 456 -43.97 2.53 19.09
C LEU A 456 -44.55 3.06 20.41
N ASN A 457 -44.52 4.37 20.63
CA ASN A 457 -45.08 5.01 21.83
C ASN A 457 -46.60 4.91 21.90
N ARG A 458 -47.30 4.64 20.80
CA ARG A 458 -48.74 4.42 20.74
C ARG A 458 -49.17 2.98 21.01
N ILE A 459 -48.22 2.02 21.04
CA ILE A 459 -48.50 0.63 21.35
C ILE A 459 -48.86 0.52 22.84
N ARG A 460 -50.17 0.36 23.15
CA ARG A 460 -50.68 0.34 24.51
C ARG A 460 -51.15 -1.04 24.99
N ASN A 461 -51.18 -2.04 24.09
CA ASN A 461 -51.63 -3.39 24.43
C ASN A 461 -51.09 -4.46 23.46
N GLU A 462 -51.27 -5.71 23.85
CA GLU A 462 -50.78 -6.87 23.11
C GLU A 462 -51.37 -6.99 21.69
N ARG A 463 -52.61 -6.54 21.47
CA ARG A 463 -53.22 -6.60 20.12
C ARG A 463 -52.48 -5.66 19.15
N MET A 464 -52.13 -4.45 19.60
CA MET A 464 -51.37 -3.50 18.80
C MET A 464 -49.96 -4.02 18.53
N ALA A 465 -49.28 -4.64 19.52
CA ALA A 465 -47.98 -5.27 19.33
C ALA A 465 -48.06 -6.38 18.29
N ARG A 466 -49.04 -7.26 18.38
CA ARG A 466 -49.26 -8.32 17.39
C ARG A 466 -49.51 -7.79 15.98
N ALA A 467 -50.28 -6.69 15.85
CA ALA A 467 -50.52 -6.07 14.55
C ALA A 467 -49.25 -5.52 13.94
N VAL A 468 -48.38 -4.87 14.71
CA VAL A 468 -47.05 -4.43 14.25
C VAL A 468 -46.20 -5.58 13.81
N VAL A 469 -46.11 -6.68 14.61
CA VAL A 469 -45.35 -7.88 14.25
C VAL A 469 -45.90 -8.55 12.99
N ALA A 470 -47.25 -8.59 12.83
CA ALA A 470 -47.86 -9.10 11.59
C ALA A 470 -47.50 -8.23 10.38
N GLY A 471 -47.51 -6.90 10.53
CA GLY A 471 -47.08 -5.95 9.52
C GLY A 471 -45.60 -6.19 9.08
N LEU A 472 -44.70 -6.42 10.04
CA LEU A 472 -43.30 -6.74 9.76
C LEU A 472 -43.14 -8.06 8.98
N LYS A 473 -43.98 -9.08 9.25
CA LYS A 473 -43.99 -10.33 8.50
C LYS A 473 -44.45 -10.13 7.06
N VAL A 474 -45.42 -9.27 6.81
CA VAL A 474 -45.87 -8.89 5.46
C VAL A 474 -44.80 -8.07 4.76
N TRP A 475 -44.21 -7.09 5.46
CA TRP A 475 -43.12 -6.25 4.91
C TRP A 475 -41.95 -7.07 4.36
N ARG A 476 -41.53 -8.13 5.06
CA ARG A 476 -40.48 -9.04 4.58
C ARG A 476 -40.77 -9.65 3.20
N ARG A 477 -42.06 -9.78 2.82
CA ARG A 477 -42.49 -10.41 1.55
C ARG A 477 -42.55 -9.42 0.38
N ILE A 478 -42.37 -8.12 0.62
CA ILE A 478 -42.47 -7.10 -0.41
C ILE A 478 -41.08 -6.87 -1.03
N PRO A 479 -40.83 -7.31 -2.30
CA PRO A 479 -39.48 -7.33 -2.89
C PRO A 479 -38.80 -5.96 -3.00
N TRP A 480 -39.56 -4.91 -3.23
CA TRP A 480 -39.02 -3.55 -3.38
C TRP A 480 -38.74 -2.83 -2.05
N LEU A 481 -39.02 -3.45 -0.92
CA LEU A 481 -38.66 -3.03 0.43
C LEU A 481 -37.43 -3.77 1.01
N ARG A 482 -36.88 -4.71 0.23
CA ARG A 482 -35.65 -5.43 0.58
C ARG A 482 -34.39 -4.59 0.35
#